data_fd3b6662ccb552bd4470821e81c6d1ae
#
_entry.id   fd3b6662ccb552bd4470821e81c6d1ae
#
_cell.length_a   1.000
_cell.length_b   1.000
_cell.length_c   1.000
_cell.angle_alpha   90.00
_cell.angle_beta   90.00
_cell.angle_gamma   90.00
#
_symmetry.space_group_name_H-M   'P 1'
#
loop_
_entity.id
_entity.type
_entity.pdbx_description
1 polymer ?
#
loop_
_entity_poly.entity_id
_entity_poly.type
_entity_poly.pdbx_seq_one_letter_code
_entity_poly.pdbx_strand_id
1 'polypeptide(L)'
;FEWRTIYYNVILGLEVQHALTARTRKHAHELLEIYGLGDFENSRPSELSGGMRQRVALIRTLVLDPEILLLDEPFSALDYQTRLQVGDDIGQILRKEGKSALLVTHDLSEAISLADRVIVLSRRPATIKQTIPLVFKLDEDTPMNRRNAPEFKTYFNLVWKELNEDEASARENI
;
A
#
# COMPACT_ATOMS: atom_id res chain seq x y z
N PHE A 1 -12.46 3.64 13.65
CA PHE A 1 -13.08 3.83 14.98
C PHE A 1 -13.99 2.64 15.26
N GLU A 2 -13.74 1.93 16.36
CA GLU A 2 -14.41 0.67 16.72
C GLU A 2 -15.91 0.82 17.01
N TRP A 3 -16.36 2.00 17.43
CA TRP A 3 -17.78 2.28 17.72
C TRP A 3 -18.61 2.68 16.49
N ARG A 4 -17.97 2.90 15.32
CA ARG A 4 -18.65 3.23 14.06
C ARG A 4 -18.73 2.01 13.16
N THR A 5 -19.75 1.95 12.32
CA THR A 5 -19.80 0.94 11.26
C THR A 5 -18.74 1.22 10.20
N ILE A 6 -18.49 0.25 9.33
CA ILE A 6 -17.53 0.36 8.23
C ILE A 6 -17.87 1.54 7.31
N TYR A 7 -19.14 1.68 6.91
CA TYR A 7 -19.57 2.81 6.11
C TYR A 7 -19.26 4.16 6.78
N TYR A 8 -19.60 4.31 8.05
CA TYR A 8 -19.32 5.56 8.78
C TYR A 8 -17.82 5.79 9.04
N ASN A 9 -17.01 4.75 9.06
CA ASN A 9 -15.56 4.88 9.09
C ASN A 9 -15.03 5.40 7.75
N VAL A 10 -15.56 4.90 6.63
CA VAL A 10 -15.16 5.30 5.28
C VAL A 10 -15.47 6.78 5.03
N ILE A 11 -16.69 7.23 5.34
CA ILE A 11 -17.10 8.62 5.06
C ILE A 11 -16.60 9.66 6.07
N LEU A 12 -15.87 9.25 7.11
CA LEU A 12 -15.44 10.15 8.18
C LEU A 12 -14.67 11.37 7.66
N GLY A 13 -13.74 11.17 6.72
CA GLY A 13 -12.98 12.28 6.14
C GLY A 13 -13.87 13.29 5.40
N LEU A 14 -14.92 12.80 4.71
CA LEU A 14 -15.91 13.65 4.06
C LEU A 14 -16.75 14.43 5.08
N GLU A 15 -17.11 13.81 6.22
CA GLU A 15 -17.82 14.51 7.31
C GLU A 15 -16.97 15.65 7.87
N VAL A 16 -15.69 15.38 8.18
CA VAL A 16 -14.75 16.36 8.74
C VAL A 16 -14.50 17.53 7.76
N GLN A 17 -14.43 17.25 6.48
CA GLN A 17 -14.23 18.26 5.43
C GLN A 17 -15.52 18.98 5.00
N HIS A 18 -16.67 18.65 5.62
CA HIS A 18 -17.98 19.14 5.20
C HIS A 18 -18.32 18.88 3.72
N ALA A 19 -17.73 17.82 3.14
CA ALA A 19 -17.85 17.40 1.75
C ALA A 19 -18.88 16.27 1.54
N LEU A 20 -19.71 15.97 2.54
CA LEU A 20 -20.67 14.87 2.48
C LEU A 20 -21.92 15.28 1.71
N THR A 21 -21.99 14.84 0.47
CA THR A 21 -23.10 15.07 -0.47
C THR A 21 -23.73 13.75 -0.91
N ALA A 22 -24.86 13.79 -1.62
CA ALA A 22 -25.44 12.59 -2.22
C ALA A 22 -24.47 11.88 -3.18
N ARG A 23 -23.66 12.64 -3.93
CA ARG A 23 -22.65 12.12 -4.86
C ARG A 23 -21.52 11.39 -4.10
N THR A 24 -20.96 12.02 -3.05
CA THR A 24 -19.85 11.40 -2.29
C THR A 24 -20.31 10.22 -1.45
N ARG A 25 -21.56 10.21 -0.96
CA ARG A 25 -22.17 9.03 -0.33
C ARG A 25 -22.28 7.86 -1.31
N LYS A 26 -22.79 8.11 -2.51
CA LYS A 26 -22.90 7.11 -3.56
C LYS A 26 -21.53 6.55 -3.92
N HIS A 27 -20.52 7.39 -4.08
CA HIS A 27 -19.15 6.98 -4.35
C HIS A 27 -18.56 6.10 -3.23
N ALA A 28 -18.85 6.41 -1.96
CA ALA A 28 -18.41 5.58 -0.83
C ALA A 28 -19.01 4.15 -0.90
N HIS A 29 -20.31 4.04 -1.22
CA HIS A 29 -20.96 2.72 -1.43
C HIS A 29 -20.34 1.98 -2.61
N GLU A 30 -20.13 2.67 -3.76
CA GLU A 30 -19.51 2.08 -4.95
C GLU A 30 -18.11 1.53 -4.66
N LEU A 31 -17.28 2.26 -3.91
CA LEU A 31 -15.96 1.79 -3.50
C LEU A 31 -16.05 0.55 -2.60
N LEU A 32 -16.97 0.53 -1.62
CA LEU A 32 -17.17 -0.64 -0.75
C LEU A 32 -17.61 -1.87 -1.56
N GLU A 33 -18.52 -1.72 -2.51
CA GLU A 33 -18.97 -2.80 -3.40
C GLU A 33 -17.83 -3.31 -4.29
N ILE A 34 -17.14 -2.41 -5.00
CA ILE A 34 -16.05 -2.73 -5.94
C ILE A 34 -14.93 -3.54 -5.24
N TYR A 35 -14.66 -3.23 -3.97
CA TYR A 35 -13.58 -3.84 -3.20
C TYR A 35 -14.05 -4.94 -2.24
N GLY A 36 -15.27 -5.47 -2.47
CA GLY A 36 -15.80 -6.67 -1.79
C GLY A 36 -16.13 -6.45 -0.32
N LEU A 37 -16.56 -5.25 0.04
CA LEU A 37 -16.94 -4.86 1.39
C LEU A 37 -18.39 -4.36 1.51
N GLY A 38 -19.19 -4.45 0.43
CA GLY A 38 -20.59 -4.01 0.42
C GLY A 38 -21.45 -4.68 1.50
N ASP A 39 -21.36 -6.00 1.62
CA ASP A 39 -22.10 -6.77 2.64
C ASP A 39 -21.68 -6.39 4.10
N PHE A 40 -20.55 -5.74 4.26
CA PHE A 40 -19.96 -5.38 5.57
C PHE A 40 -20.14 -3.90 5.93
N GLU A 41 -20.89 -3.12 5.16
CA GLU A 41 -21.10 -1.68 5.42
C GLU A 41 -21.60 -1.37 6.83
N ASN A 42 -22.50 -2.22 7.34
CA ASN A 42 -23.11 -2.08 8.66
C ASN A 42 -22.34 -2.79 9.77
N SER A 43 -21.32 -3.58 9.42
CA SER A 43 -20.46 -4.26 10.40
C SER A 43 -19.53 -3.28 11.10
N ARG A 44 -18.95 -3.70 12.22
CA ARG A 44 -17.93 -2.96 12.97
C ARG A 44 -16.54 -3.46 12.61
N PRO A 45 -15.47 -2.67 12.80
CA PRO A 45 -14.11 -3.09 12.52
C PRO A 45 -13.69 -4.40 13.20
N SER A 46 -14.19 -4.68 14.40
CA SER A 46 -13.93 -5.93 15.15
C SER A 46 -14.48 -7.20 14.48
N GLU A 47 -15.46 -7.05 13.59
CA GLU A 47 -16.10 -8.16 12.86
C GLU A 47 -15.38 -8.50 11.54
N LEU A 48 -14.35 -7.71 11.16
CA LEU A 48 -13.61 -7.86 9.92
C LEU A 48 -12.28 -8.59 10.12
N SER A 49 -11.84 -9.32 9.10
CA SER A 49 -10.48 -9.86 9.04
C SER A 49 -9.42 -8.72 8.95
N GLY A 50 -8.15 -9.04 9.22
CA GLY A 50 -7.05 -8.07 9.08
C GLY A 50 -6.98 -7.45 7.70
N GLY A 51 -7.08 -8.26 6.66
CA GLY A 51 -7.07 -7.78 5.27
C GLY A 51 -8.28 -6.93 4.90
N MET A 52 -9.47 -7.26 5.40
CA MET A 52 -10.66 -6.43 5.20
C MET A 52 -10.49 -5.07 5.88
N ARG A 53 -9.99 -5.02 7.11
CA ARG A 53 -9.70 -3.75 7.80
C ARG A 53 -8.71 -2.88 7.02
N GLN A 54 -7.70 -3.50 6.41
CA GLN A 54 -6.71 -2.77 5.61
C GLN A 54 -7.34 -2.18 4.35
N ARG A 55 -8.20 -2.94 3.64
CA ARG A 55 -8.98 -2.42 2.50
C ARG A 55 -9.90 -1.27 2.92
N VAL A 56 -10.58 -1.37 4.06
CA VAL A 56 -11.40 -0.26 4.62
C VAL A 56 -10.53 0.99 4.86
N ALA A 57 -9.33 0.82 5.43
CA ALA A 57 -8.42 1.94 5.67
C ALA A 57 -8.00 2.63 4.36
N LEU A 58 -7.75 1.87 3.29
CA LEU A 58 -7.47 2.41 1.98
C LEU A 58 -8.68 3.14 1.38
N ILE A 59 -9.87 2.51 1.38
CA ILE A 59 -11.11 3.10 0.85
C ILE A 59 -11.45 4.41 1.57
N ARG A 60 -11.26 4.48 2.89
CA ARG A 60 -11.43 5.70 3.69
C ARG A 60 -10.57 6.87 3.19
N THR A 61 -9.41 6.56 2.62
CA THR A 61 -8.55 7.57 2.02
C THR A 61 -8.95 7.86 0.57
N LEU A 62 -9.25 6.83 -0.21
CA LEU A 62 -9.64 6.95 -1.62
C LEU A 62 -10.94 7.72 -1.83
N VAL A 63 -11.91 7.61 -0.90
CA VAL A 63 -13.20 8.31 -1.00
C VAL A 63 -13.06 9.84 -1.00
N LEU A 64 -11.92 10.35 -0.52
CA LEU A 64 -11.56 11.77 -0.55
C LEU A 64 -10.98 12.21 -1.90
N ASP A 65 -10.82 11.28 -2.83
CA ASP A 65 -10.24 11.49 -4.17
C ASP A 65 -8.88 12.22 -4.16
N PRO A 66 -7.89 11.75 -3.36
CA PRO A 66 -6.60 12.41 -3.26
C PRO A 66 -5.79 12.25 -4.55
N GLU A 67 -4.91 13.21 -4.85
CA GLU A 67 -3.95 13.10 -5.95
C GLU A 67 -2.82 12.13 -5.61
N ILE A 68 -2.39 12.11 -4.34
CA ILE A 68 -1.27 11.28 -3.83
C ILE A 68 -1.70 10.59 -2.55
N LEU A 69 -1.45 9.28 -2.47
CA LEU A 69 -1.60 8.51 -1.23
C LEU A 69 -0.24 8.34 -0.53
N LEU A 70 -0.25 8.55 0.79
CA LEU A 70 0.90 8.28 1.64
C LEU A 70 0.61 7.03 2.47
N LEU A 71 1.41 5.98 2.27
CA LEU A 71 1.26 4.67 2.90
C LEU A 71 2.52 4.39 3.73
N ASP A 72 2.38 4.47 5.06
CA ASP A 72 3.48 4.22 5.99
C ASP A 72 3.28 2.87 6.65
N GLU A 73 4.17 1.91 6.33
CA GLU A 73 4.16 0.52 6.82
C GLU A 73 2.76 -0.13 6.75
N PRO A 74 2.04 -0.06 5.61
CA PRO A 74 0.62 -0.39 5.56
C PRO A 74 0.30 -1.86 5.86
N PHE A 75 1.29 -2.76 5.77
CA PHE A 75 1.07 -4.20 5.93
C PHE A 75 1.78 -4.79 7.15
N SER A 76 2.45 -3.98 7.96
CA SER A 76 3.30 -4.45 9.07
C SER A 76 2.57 -5.28 10.13
N ALA A 77 1.26 -5.03 10.33
CA ALA A 77 0.43 -5.74 11.31
C ALA A 77 -0.20 -7.05 10.78
N LEU A 78 0.09 -7.45 9.54
CA LEU A 78 -0.50 -8.63 8.90
C LEU A 78 0.46 -9.82 8.95
N ASP A 79 -0.09 -11.03 9.08
CA ASP A 79 0.67 -12.26 8.85
C ASP A 79 1.12 -12.37 7.38
N TYR A 80 2.11 -13.22 7.11
CA TYR A 80 2.74 -13.29 5.81
C TYR A 80 1.77 -13.58 4.64
N GLN A 81 0.85 -14.54 4.82
CA GLN A 81 -0.09 -14.91 3.73
C GLN A 81 -1.09 -13.79 3.46
N THR A 82 -1.68 -13.24 4.51
CA THR A 82 -2.60 -12.09 4.42
C THR A 82 -1.91 -10.89 3.79
N ARG A 83 -0.66 -10.63 4.15
CA ARG A 83 0.15 -9.54 3.59
C ARG A 83 0.34 -9.66 2.08
N LEU A 84 0.66 -10.86 1.58
CA LEU A 84 0.80 -11.11 0.15
C LEU A 84 -0.50 -10.81 -0.61
N GLN A 85 -1.62 -11.33 -0.11
CA GLN A 85 -2.92 -11.16 -0.74
C GLN A 85 -3.39 -9.71 -0.70
N VAL A 86 -3.31 -9.06 0.46
CA VAL A 86 -3.73 -7.67 0.64
C VAL A 86 -2.82 -6.72 -0.17
N GLY A 87 -1.51 -7.01 -0.23
CA GLY A 87 -0.59 -6.25 -1.08
C GLY A 87 -0.95 -6.34 -2.56
N ASP A 88 -1.34 -7.52 -3.04
CA ASP A 88 -1.81 -7.70 -4.41
C ASP A 88 -3.11 -6.93 -4.67
N ASP A 89 -4.11 -7.08 -3.79
CA ASP A 89 -5.38 -6.34 -3.86
C ASP A 89 -5.14 -4.82 -3.90
N ILE A 90 -4.33 -4.28 -2.99
CA ILE A 90 -4.06 -2.84 -2.88
C ILE A 90 -3.28 -2.34 -4.11
N GLY A 91 -2.29 -3.08 -4.59
CA GLY A 91 -1.56 -2.72 -5.80
C GLY A 91 -2.48 -2.62 -7.01
N GLN A 92 -3.40 -3.56 -7.18
CA GLN A 92 -4.40 -3.51 -8.25
C GLN A 92 -5.37 -2.34 -8.08
N ILE A 93 -5.83 -2.07 -6.85
CA ILE A 93 -6.70 -0.91 -6.53
C ILE A 93 -6.02 0.39 -6.96
N LEU A 94 -4.78 0.62 -6.53
CA LEU A 94 -4.06 1.87 -6.82
C LEU A 94 -3.88 2.09 -8.33
N ARG A 95 -3.57 1.04 -9.08
CA ARG A 95 -3.45 1.10 -10.54
C ARG A 95 -4.78 1.38 -11.23
N LYS A 96 -5.85 0.70 -10.80
CA LYS A 96 -7.21 0.87 -11.34
C LYS A 96 -7.72 2.29 -11.13
N GLU A 97 -7.49 2.86 -9.95
CA GLU A 97 -7.87 4.24 -9.61
C GLU A 97 -6.92 5.30 -10.23
N GLY A 98 -5.82 4.88 -10.86
CA GLY A 98 -4.84 5.77 -11.47
C GLY A 98 -4.18 6.74 -10.48
N LYS A 99 -4.04 6.32 -9.22
CA LYS A 99 -3.51 7.17 -8.14
C LYS A 99 -2.00 7.02 -8.00
N SER A 100 -1.32 8.13 -7.73
CA SER A 100 0.06 8.10 -7.28
C SER A 100 0.11 7.72 -5.80
N ALA A 101 1.07 6.85 -5.43
CA ALA A 101 1.28 6.47 -4.04
C ALA A 101 2.76 6.57 -3.65
N LEU A 102 3.02 7.04 -2.45
CA LEU A 102 4.32 6.94 -1.78
C LEU A 102 4.19 5.89 -0.67
N LEU A 103 4.87 4.76 -0.87
CA LEU A 103 4.95 3.66 0.09
C LEU A 103 6.24 3.75 0.88
N VAL A 104 6.16 3.82 2.20
CA VAL A 104 7.29 3.63 3.11
C VAL A 104 7.18 2.24 3.71
N THR A 105 8.21 1.42 3.52
CA THR A 105 8.27 0.06 4.06
C THR A 105 9.73 -0.37 4.27
N HIS A 106 9.95 -1.27 5.20
CA HIS A 106 11.22 -1.98 5.39
C HIS A 106 11.24 -3.36 4.70
N ASP A 107 10.11 -3.79 4.12
CA ASP A 107 10.01 -5.05 3.38
C ASP A 107 10.37 -4.82 1.90
N LEU A 108 11.52 -5.38 1.48
CA LEU A 108 12.00 -5.26 0.10
C LEU A 108 11.02 -5.88 -0.90
N SER A 109 10.36 -6.97 -0.50
CA SER A 109 9.42 -7.65 -1.40
C SER A 109 8.18 -6.81 -1.66
N GLU A 110 7.70 -6.08 -0.65
CA GLU A 110 6.63 -5.10 -0.82
C GLU A 110 7.07 -3.96 -1.74
N ALA A 111 8.21 -3.34 -1.44
CA ALA A 111 8.72 -2.22 -2.24
C ALA A 111 8.86 -2.60 -3.72
N ILE A 112 9.46 -3.77 -4.01
CA ILE A 112 9.73 -4.20 -5.38
C ILE A 112 8.47 -4.65 -6.11
N SER A 113 7.54 -5.32 -5.43
CA SER A 113 6.32 -5.81 -6.09
C SER A 113 5.29 -4.72 -6.35
N LEU A 114 5.21 -3.70 -5.52
CA LEU A 114 4.16 -2.67 -5.58
C LEU A 114 4.57 -1.42 -6.36
N ALA A 115 5.84 -1.00 -6.26
CA ALA A 115 6.27 0.29 -6.78
C ALA A 115 6.69 0.25 -8.26
N ASP A 116 6.71 1.41 -8.90
CA ASP A 116 7.30 1.62 -10.23
C ASP A 116 8.78 2.04 -10.10
N ARG A 117 9.17 2.52 -8.93
CA ARG A 117 10.55 2.84 -8.57
C ARG A 117 10.76 2.71 -7.07
N VAL A 118 11.93 2.26 -6.67
CA VAL A 118 12.37 2.20 -5.27
C VAL A 118 13.37 3.32 -5.02
N ILE A 119 13.19 4.03 -3.92
CA ILE A 119 14.14 5.04 -3.43
C ILE A 119 14.78 4.46 -2.16
N VAL A 120 16.08 4.21 -2.21
CA VAL A 120 16.87 3.74 -1.07
C VAL A 120 17.41 4.94 -0.31
N LEU A 121 17.17 4.96 1.00
CA LEU A 121 17.67 6.01 1.88
C LEU A 121 18.92 5.53 2.63
N SER A 122 19.86 6.46 2.86
CA SER A 122 21.04 6.22 3.69
C SER A 122 20.68 6.18 5.20
N ARG A 123 21.65 5.83 6.05
CA ARG A 123 21.55 6.01 7.50
C ARG A 123 21.41 7.49 7.87
N ARG A 124 21.03 7.72 9.13
CA ARG A 124 20.87 9.09 9.67
C ARG A 124 22.19 9.89 9.65
N PRO A 125 22.15 11.16 9.22
CA PRO A 125 21.01 11.87 8.62
C PRO A 125 20.65 11.29 7.24
N ALA A 126 19.37 10.91 7.02
CA ALA A 126 18.94 10.20 5.83
C ALA A 126 18.99 11.10 4.60
N THR A 127 19.61 10.59 3.53
CA THR A 127 19.63 11.18 2.19
C THR A 127 19.25 10.11 1.16
N ILE A 128 18.86 10.53 -0.04
CA ILE A 128 18.62 9.58 -1.13
C ILE A 128 19.97 8.99 -1.56
N LYS A 129 20.14 7.69 -1.35
CA LYS A 129 21.33 6.94 -1.77
C LYS A 129 21.19 6.50 -3.22
N GLN A 130 20.07 5.91 -3.56
CA GLN A 130 19.82 5.35 -4.89
C GLN A 130 18.34 5.47 -5.25
N THR A 131 18.06 5.68 -6.53
CA THR A 131 16.73 5.57 -7.12
C THR A 131 16.76 4.50 -8.21
N ILE A 132 15.96 3.44 -8.02
CA ILE A 132 15.97 2.25 -8.88
C ILE A 132 14.62 2.17 -9.59
N PRO A 133 14.54 2.42 -10.91
CA PRO A 133 13.33 2.16 -11.68
C PRO A 133 13.12 0.66 -11.80
N LEU A 134 11.86 0.22 -11.66
CA LEU A 134 11.49 -1.18 -11.76
C LEU A 134 10.73 -1.40 -13.07
N VAL A 135 11.25 -2.29 -13.90
CA VAL A 135 10.65 -2.66 -15.19
C VAL A 135 10.50 -4.17 -15.24
N PHE A 136 9.28 -4.64 -15.34
CA PHE A 136 8.95 -6.05 -15.48
C PHE A 136 8.37 -6.30 -16.88
N LYS A 137 8.71 -7.44 -17.47
CA LYS A 137 8.16 -7.90 -18.76
C LYS A 137 7.07 -8.92 -18.49
N LEU A 138 5.87 -8.45 -18.22
CA LEU A 138 4.73 -9.27 -17.83
C LEU A 138 3.53 -8.98 -18.74
N ASP A 139 2.75 -10.01 -19.05
CA ASP A 139 1.47 -9.86 -19.76
C ASP A 139 0.44 -9.16 -18.88
N GLU A 140 0.44 -9.48 -17.60
CA GLU A 140 -0.40 -8.85 -16.58
C GLU A 140 0.49 -8.40 -15.41
N ASP A 141 0.60 -7.08 -15.22
CA ASP A 141 1.48 -6.47 -14.23
C ASP A 141 0.77 -6.35 -12.87
N THR A 142 0.70 -7.48 -12.15
CA THR A 142 0.23 -7.53 -10.76
C THR A 142 1.38 -7.69 -9.79
N PRO A 143 1.24 -7.29 -8.51
CA PRO A 143 2.27 -7.51 -7.49
C PRO A 143 2.65 -8.98 -7.34
N MET A 144 1.69 -9.89 -7.46
CA MET A 144 1.95 -11.34 -7.41
C MET A 144 2.78 -11.80 -8.61
N ASN A 145 2.44 -11.35 -9.83
CA ASN A 145 3.17 -11.71 -11.05
C ASN A 145 4.59 -11.14 -11.02
N ARG A 146 4.79 -9.92 -10.51
CA ARG A 146 6.12 -9.34 -10.32
C ARG A 146 7.00 -10.17 -9.39
N ARG A 147 6.45 -10.71 -8.28
CA ARG A 147 7.19 -11.58 -7.34
C ARG A 147 7.68 -12.88 -7.98
N ASN A 148 6.93 -13.39 -8.97
CA ASN A 148 7.27 -14.61 -9.70
C ASN A 148 8.16 -14.36 -10.92
N ALA A 149 8.38 -13.09 -11.29
CA ALA A 149 9.19 -12.71 -12.45
C ALA A 149 10.70 -12.92 -12.20
N PRO A 150 11.47 -13.31 -13.22
CA PRO A 150 12.93 -13.47 -13.08
C PRO A 150 13.63 -12.18 -12.68
N GLU A 151 13.11 -11.02 -13.08
CA GLU A 151 13.63 -9.70 -12.75
C GLU A 151 13.53 -9.39 -11.25
N PHE A 152 12.56 -9.97 -10.54
CA PHE A 152 12.35 -9.73 -9.11
C PHE A 152 13.60 -10.01 -8.28
N LYS A 153 14.23 -11.16 -8.51
CA LYS A 153 15.46 -11.55 -7.80
C LYS A 153 16.61 -10.57 -8.08
N THR A 154 16.70 -10.06 -9.29
CA THR A 154 17.73 -9.09 -9.68
C THR A 154 17.55 -7.78 -8.91
N TYR A 155 16.31 -7.25 -8.88
CA TYR A 155 15.99 -6.04 -8.12
C TYR A 155 16.14 -6.25 -6.62
N PHE A 156 15.73 -7.40 -6.09
CA PHE A 156 15.90 -7.72 -4.67
C PHE A 156 17.37 -7.67 -4.26
N ASN A 157 18.24 -8.32 -5.02
CA ASN A 157 19.68 -8.33 -4.74
C ASN A 157 20.29 -6.92 -4.86
N LEU A 158 19.85 -6.12 -5.84
CA LEU A 158 20.31 -4.75 -6.01
C LEU A 158 19.92 -3.87 -4.82
N VAL A 159 18.64 -3.85 -4.43
CA VAL A 159 18.16 -3.05 -3.29
C VAL A 159 18.80 -3.51 -1.99
N TRP A 160 18.93 -4.85 -1.79
CA TRP A 160 19.59 -5.42 -0.63
C TRP A 160 21.06 -4.99 -0.52
N LYS A 161 21.79 -5.01 -1.62
CA LYS A 161 23.18 -4.56 -1.68
C LYS A 161 23.29 -3.09 -1.26
N GLU A 162 22.47 -2.22 -1.86
CA GLU A 162 22.47 -0.79 -1.56
C GLU A 162 22.17 -0.49 -0.08
N LEU A 163 21.27 -1.25 0.56
CA LEU A 163 20.95 -1.09 1.98
C LEU A 163 22.11 -1.52 2.90
N ASN A 164 22.88 -2.56 2.52
CA ASN A 164 23.88 -3.16 3.38
C ASN A 164 25.30 -2.62 3.15
N GLU A 165 25.60 -1.92 2.06
CA GLU A 165 26.92 -1.34 1.81
C GLU A 165 27.38 -0.38 2.92
N ASP A 166 26.45 0.34 3.54
CA ASP A 166 26.75 1.23 4.67
C ASP A 166 27.12 0.44 5.96
N GLU A 167 26.71 -0.82 6.08
CA GLU A 167 27.06 -1.68 7.21
C GLU A 167 28.50 -2.22 7.11
N ALA A 168 28.93 -2.53 5.91
CA ALA A 168 30.29 -2.99 5.66
C ALA A 168 31.30 -1.86 5.90
N SER A 169 31.04 -0.67 5.37
CA SER A 169 31.92 0.50 5.53
C SER A 169 32.03 1.00 6.99
N ALA A 170 30.99 0.78 7.80
CA ALA A 170 31.01 1.16 9.22
C ALA A 170 31.80 0.17 10.09
N ARG A 171 31.94 -1.11 9.66
CA ARG A 171 32.71 -2.14 10.38
C ARG A 171 34.22 -2.08 10.07
N GLU A 172 34.61 -1.52 8.93
CA GLU A 172 36.01 -1.32 8.56
C GLU A 172 36.66 -0.10 9.21
N ASN A 173 35.87 0.78 9.84
CA ASN A 173 36.34 2.02 10.50
C ASN A 173 36.37 1.92 12.05
N ILE A 174 36.28 0.71 12.63
CA ILE A 174 36.43 0.40 14.05
C ILE A 174 37.67 -0.45 14.26
#